data_6539f6465f0b9606a81ae190ed170849
#
_entry.id   6539f6465f0b9606a81ae190ed170849
#
_cell.length_a   1.000
_cell.length_b   1.000
_cell.length_c   1.000
_cell.angle_alpha   90.00
_cell.angle_beta   90.00
_cell.angle_gamma   90.00
#
_symmetry.space_group_name_H-M   'P 1'
#
loop_
_entity.id
_entity.type
_entity.pdbx_description
1 polymer ?
#
loop_
_entity_poly.entity_id
_entity_poly.type
_entity_poly.pdbx_seq_one_letter_code
_entity_poly.pdbx_strand_id
1 'polypeptide(L)'
;MILTFYRSGSGHVTLDLPKKDWRTALHDQQGVLWVDFNETQLVEVEPLLRDTFGFHALAIDDTLRQTHVPKIDDWDDHLYAVVHSIIFDAESLAVTTHELDIFLGLNYLVTYHHQPIDAVDWLWRHVGQDRRQFERGPDYLLYLLLDVLTAAYMPAIDALDSALDDLETTVFMQPTPQTLGTIFAVKRAALHLRRIIGPQREVLNKLARDDYAVIDPKDRMFFRDVYDHLVRLVDLNETLRDLTSGSLDIYLSVSSNRINDVMKTLTIISAFFMPISFLVGFFGMNFSALPFNSPWLLAVASGAIVLTPLLMLYWFRQRGWLSSSETRSWKNVTASATMLEASEFRGNREESTQGGNL
;
A
#
# COMPACT_ATOMS: atom_id res chain seq x y z
N MET A 1 2.28 29.47 -10.01
CA MET A 1 1.28 30.05 -10.97
C MET A 1 0.00 30.32 -10.19
N ILE A 2 -0.74 31.40 -10.48
CA ILE A 2 -2.03 31.68 -9.83
C ILE A 2 -3.11 31.57 -10.90
N LEU A 3 -4.06 30.67 -10.69
CA LEU A 3 -5.21 30.48 -11.55
C LEU A 3 -6.47 30.99 -10.84
N THR A 4 -7.37 31.62 -11.57
CA THR A 4 -8.61 32.12 -11.00
C THR A 4 -9.79 31.81 -11.91
N PHE A 5 -10.85 31.32 -11.30
CA PHE A 5 -12.15 31.12 -11.91
C PHE A 5 -13.17 31.92 -11.12
N TYR A 6 -13.94 32.73 -11.80
CA TYR A 6 -15.01 33.48 -11.19
C TYR A 6 -16.29 33.34 -12.00
N ARG A 7 -17.36 32.95 -11.34
CA ARG A 7 -18.73 33.01 -11.85
C ARG A 7 -19.48 34.08 -11.07
N SER A 8 -19.96 35.11 -11.76
CA SER A 8 -20.80 36.14 -11.14
C SER A 8 -22.21 35.62 -10.83
N GLY A 9 -22.91 36.28 -9.91
CA GLY A 9 -24.33 35.99 -9.63
C GLY A 9 -25.25 36.07 -10.85
N SER A 10 -24.86 36.84 -11.89
CA SER A 10 -25.57 36.88 -13.20
C SER A 10 -25.24 35.70 -14.13
N GLY A 11 -24.35 34.75 -13.71
CA GLY A 11 -23.96 33.58 -14.48
C GLY A 11 -22.83 33.82 -15.49
N HIS A 12 -22.20 35.01 -15.51
CA HIS A 12 -21.04 35.27 -16.35
C HIS A 12 -19.78 34.62 -15.75
N VAL A 13 -19.04 33.90 -16.59
CA VAL A 13 -17.80 33.21 -16.18
C VAL A 13 -16.59 33.98 -16.70
N THR A 14 -15.63 34.22 -15.83
CA THR A 14 -14.36 34.87 -16.13
C THR A 14 -13.24 33.95 -15.65
N LEU A 15 -12.34 33.59 -16.57
CA LEU A 15 -11.07 32.94 -16.25
C LEU A 15 -10.00 34.00 -16.07
N ASP A 16 -9.00 33.73 -15.23
CA ASP A 16 -7.89 34.63 -14.95
C ASP A 16 -8.33 36.04 -14.51
N LEU A 17 -9.27 36.09 -13.53
CA LEU A 17 -9.73 37.33 -12.94
C LEU A 17 -8.53 38.13 -12.33
N PRO A 18 -8.34 39.42 -12.70
CA PRO A 18 -7.25 40.22 -12.14
C PRO A 18 -7.36 40.34 -10.60
N LYS A 19 -6.23 40.31 -9.89
CA LYS A 19 -6.17 40.41 -8.40
C LYS A 19 -6.92 41.60 -7.84
N LYS A 20 -6.93 42.74 -8.55
CA LYS A 20 -7.67 43.95 -8.14
C LYS A 20 -9.19 43.76 -8.05
N ASP A 21 -9.72 42.81 -8.81
CA ASP A 21 -11.17 42.56 -8.92
C ASP A 21 -11.62 41.44 -7.93
N TRP A 22 -10.69 40.74 -7.24
CA TRP A 22 -11.02 39.67 -6.29
C TRP A 22 -11.91 40.15 -5.15
N ARG A 23 -11.64 41.35 -4.60
CA ARG A 23 -12.50 41.93 -3.55
C ARG A 23 -13.90 42.15 -4.02
N THR A 24 -14.10 42.55 -5.26
CA THR A 24 -15.44 42.72 -5.86
C THR A 24 -16.13 41.38 -6.00
N ALA A 25 -15.40 40.33 -6.44
CA ALA A 25 -15.92 38.97 -6.52
C ALA A 25 -16.30 38.39 -5.16
N LEU A 26 -15.50 38.65 -4.10
CA LEU A 26 -15.80 38.25 -2.72
C LEU A 26 -17.04 38.93 -2.16
N HIS A 27 -17.40 40.13 -2.59
CA HIS A 27 -18.63 40.83 -2.19
C HIS A 27 -19.88 40.35 -2.96
N ASP A 28 -19.72 39.62 -4.05
CA ASP A 28 -20.83 39.02 -4.81
C ASP A 28 -21.30 37.74 -4.13
N GLN A 29 -22.28 37.85 -3.23
CA GLN A 29 -22.81 36.71 -2.45
C GLN A 29 -23.45 35.60 -3.30
N GLN A 30 -23.78 35.88 -4.57
CA GLN A 30 -24.33 34.87 -5.49
C GLN A 30 -23.26 34.37 -6.48
N GLY A 31 -22.08 34.99 -6.46
CA GLY A 31 -20.94 34.56 -7.24
C GLY A 31 -20.19 33.42 -6.59
N VAL A 32 -19.34 32.74 -7.36
CA VAL A 32 -18.40 31.73 -6.87
C VAL A 32 -17.00 32.08 -7.39
N LEU A 33 -16.08 32.27 -6.48
CA LEU A 33 -14.66 32.53 -6.80
C LEU A 33 -13.83 31.33 -6.40
N TRP A 34 -13.11 30.73 -7.34
CA TRP A 34 -12.06 29.77 -7.06
C TRP A 34 -10.69 30.35 -7.40
N VAL A 35 -9.78 30.35 -6.44
CA VAL A 35 -8.39 30.78 -6.60
C VAL A 35 -7.47 29.62 -6.28
N ASP A 36 -6.65 29.24 -7.24
CA ASP A 36 -5.66 28.20 -7.09
C ASP A 36 -4.24 28.75 -7.12
N PHE A 37 -3.48 28.49 -6.06
CA PHE A 37 -2.08 28.85 -5.92
C PHE A 37 -1.21 27.61 -6.14
N ASN A 38 -0.73 27.44 -7.36
CA ASN A 38 0.11 26.33 -7.77
C ASN A 38 1.58 26.76 -7.83
N GLU A 39 2.47 26.11 -7.08
CA GLU A 39 3.93 26.39 -7.05
C GLU A 39 4.25 27.88 -6.87
N THR A 40 3.38 28.63 -6.23
CA THR A 40 3.57 30.07 -6.01
C THR A 40 4.47 30.29 -4.80
N GLN A 41 5.38 31.27 -4.91
CA GLN A 41 6.28 31.58 -3.83
C GLN A 41 5.49 32.09 -2.59
N LEU A 42 5.83 31.58 -1.40
CA LEU A 42 5.16 31.90 -0.14
C LEU A 42 5.06 33.40 0.13
N VAL A 43 6.11 34.16 -0.22
CA VAL A 43 6.17 35.63 -0.07
C VAL A 43 5.07 36.35 -0.87
N GLU A 44 4.61 35.77 -1.97
CA GLU A 44 3.52 36.34 -2.77
C GLU A 44 2.14 35.89 -2.27
N VAL A 45 2.06 34.69 -1.72
CA VAL A 45 0.78 34.07 -1.29
C VAL A 45 0.34 34.64 0.05
N GLU A 46 1.23 34.72 1.04
CA GLU A 46 0.93 35.15 2.40
C GLU A 46 0.17 36.50 2.47
N PRO A 47 0.59 37.59 1.79
CA PRO A 47 -0.16 38.84 1.79
C PRO A 47 -1.56 38.70 1.18
N LEU A 48 -1.73 37.85 0.16
CA LEU A 48 -3.04 37.62 -0.46
C LEU A 48 -3.99 36.89 0.46
N LEU A 49 -3.53 35.85 1.16
CA LEU A 49 -4.34 35.11 2.12
C LEU A 49 -4.74 36.00 3.30
N ARG A 50 -3.83 36.87 3.80
CA ARG A 50 -4.07 37.74 4.93
C ARG A 50 -4.90 38.98 4.56
N ASP A 51 -4.47 39.73 3.55
CA ASP A 51 -4.99 41.08 3.27
C ASP A 51 -6.21 41.06 2.32
N THR A 52 -6.33 40.03 1.48
CA THR A 52 -7.45 39.93 0.54
C THR A 52 -8.58 39.04 1.08
N PHE A 53 -8.24 37.89 1.61
CA PHE A 53 -9.22 36.92 2.12
C PHE A 53 -9.46 37.07 3.63
N GLY A 54 -8.52 37.59 4.40
CA GLY A 54 -8.66 37.81 5.84
C GLY A 54 -8.49 36.53 6.66
N PHE A 55 -7.82 35.50 6.13
CA PHE A 55 -7.69 34.22 6.82
C PHE A 55 -6.92 34.32 8.13
N HIS A 56 -7.26 33.43 9.06
CA HIS A 56 -6.65 33.40 10.38
C HIS A 56 -5.14 33.11 10.29
N ALA A 57 -4.34 33.82 11.08
CA ALA A 57 -2.88 33.74 11.02
C ALA A 57 -2.32 32.32 11.28
N LEU A 58 -2.99 31.51 12.12
CA LEU A 58 -2.59 30.10 12.34
C LEU A 58 -2.84 29.23 11.12
N ALA A 59 -3.96 29.40 10.41
CA ALA A 59 -4.23 28.66 9.17
C ALA A 59 -3.21 29.02 8.07
N ILE A 60 -2.84 30.30 7.98
CA ILE A 60 -1.78 30.76 7.08
C ILE A 60 -0.42 30.15 7.46
N ASP A 61 -0.06 30.14 8.75
CA ASP A 61 1.21 29.57 9.22
C ASP A 61 1.30 28.06 8.92
N ASP A 62 0.20 27.34 9.08
CA ASP A 62 0.10 25.92 8.73
C ASP A 62 0.28 25.67 7.24
N THR A 63 -0.39 26.44 6.39
CA THR A 63 -0.22 26.40 4.91
C THR A 63 1.25 26.65 4.51
N LEU A 64 1.93 27.59 5.19
CA LEU A 64 3.33 27.93 4.86
C LEU A 64 4.35 26.88 5.33
N ARG A 65 4.03 26.10 6.37
CA ARG A 65 4.96 25.14 6.99
C ARG A 65 4.76 23.69 6.59
N GLN A 66 3.72 23.38 5.84
CA GLN A 66 3.29 22.02 5.55
C GLN A 66 3.01 21.18 6.81
N THR A 67 1.76 20.85 7.06
CA THR A 67 1.36 20.12 8.27
C THR A 67 1.55 18.61 8.20
N HIS A 68 1.74 18.06 7.00
CA HIS A 68 1.95 16.64 6.72
C HIS A 68 0.88 15.67 7.25
N VAL A 69 -0.19 16.18 7.87
CA VAL A 69 -1.30 15.36 8.40
C VAL A 69 -2.62 16.02 8.01
N PRO A 70 -3.54 15.28 7.38
CA PRO A 70 -4.87 15.78 7.06
C PRO A 70 -5.59 16.29 8.32
N LYS A 71 -6.17 17.49 8.24
CA LYS A 71 -6.93 18.12 9.30
C LYS A 71 -7.99 19.07 8.76
N ILE A 72 -8.91 19.48 9.62
CA ILE A 72 -9.90 20.53 9.35
C ILE A 72 -10.10 21.39 10.59
N ASP A 73 -10.05 22.69 10.39
CA ASP A 73 -10.25 23.73 11.41
C ASP A 73 -11.38 24.66 10.97
N ASP A 74 -12.29 24.97 11.90
CA ASP A 74 -13.40 25.90 11.69
C ASP A 74 -13.04 27.26 12.31
N TRP A 75 -13.12 28.32 11.47
CA TRP A 75 -12.81 29.70 11.85
C TRP A 75 -14.06 30.60 11.76
N ASP A 76 -15.26 30.03 11.92
CA ASP A 76 -16.58 30.69 11.87
C ASP A 76 -16.96 31.20 10.46
N ASP A 77 -16.12 32.02 9.82
CA ASP A 77 -16.34 32.62 8.50
C ASP A 77 -15.75 31.78 7.34
N HIS A 78 -14.83 30.87 7.66
CA HIS A 78 -14.25 29.95 6.68
C HIS A 78 -13.78 28.66 7.34
N LEU A 79 -13.77 27.58 6.56
CA LEU A 79 -13.10 26.32 6.92
C LEU A 79 -11.69 26.32 6.32
N TYR A 80 -10.73 25.86 7.11
CA TYR A 80 -9.40 25.49 6.64
C TYR A 80 -9.24 23.97 6.72
N ALA A 81 -8.94 23.34 5.60
CA ALA A 81 -8.70 21.89 5.55
C ALA A 81 -7.39 21.57 4.85
N VAL A 82 -6.68 20.60 5.39
CA VAL A 82 -5.49 20.01 4.77
C VAL A 82 -5.82 18.59 4.37
N VAL A 83 -5.62 18.27 3.10
CA VAL A 83 -5.79 16.93 2.54
C VAL A 83 -4.55 16.56 1.71
N HIS A 84 -4.39 15.28 1.40
CA HIS A 84 -3.25 14.83 0.62
C HIS A 84 -3.71 14.11 -0.64
N SER A 85 -3.06 14.37 -1.75
CA SER A 85 -3.08 13.52 -2.91
C SER A 85 -1.94 12.51 -2.83
N ILE A 86 -2.04 11.41 -3.57
CA ILE A 86 -0.96 10.43 -3.70
C ILE A 86 -0.47 10.33 -5.12
N ILE A 87 0.83 10.04 -5.25
CA ILE A 87 1.46 9.57 -6.47
C ILE A 87 2.02 8.19 -6.16
N PHE A 88 1.65 7.21 -6.96
CA PHE A 88 2.11 5.85 -6.84
C PHE A 88 3.06 5.49 -7.98
N ASP A 89 4.26 5.01 -7.62
CA ASP A 89 5.22 4.47 -8.56
C ASP A 89 5.15 2.94 -8.56
N ALA A 90 4.64 2.39 -9.64
CA ALA A 90 4.43 0.94 -9.77
C ALA A 90 5.74 0.14 -9.87
N GLU A 91 6.87 0.74 -10.29
CA GLU A 91 8.14 0.03 -10.37
C GLU A 91 8.79 -0.15 -9.00
N SER A 92 8.79 0.90 -8.18
CA SER A 92 9.37 0.88 -6.83
C SER A 92 8.37 0.53 -5.74
N LEU A 93 7.07 0.45 -6.05
CA LEU A 93 5.95 0.33 -5.11
C LEU A 93 5.95 1.46 -4.06
N ALA A 94 6.44 2.63 -4.44
CA ALA A 94 6.55 3.77 -3.56
C ALA A 94 5.31 4.67 -3.66
N VAL A 95 4.85 5.14 -2.49
CA VAL A 95 3.79 6.14 -2.38
C VAL A 95 4.43 7.46 -1.96
N THR A 96 4.19 8.51 -2.73
CA THR A 96 4.54 9.88 -2.39
C THR A 96 3.25 10.67 -2.19
N THR A 97 3.25 11.62 -1.25
CA THR A 97 2.08 12.44 -0.94
C THR A 97 2.35 13.91 -1.22
N HIS A 98 1.35 14.58 -1.80
CA HIS A 98 1.36 16.02 -1.98
C HIS A 98 0.24 16.65 -1.16
N GLU A 99 0.60 17.64 -0.36
CA GLU A 99 -0.32 18.38 0.50
C GLU A 99 -1.11 19.38 -0.32
N LEU A 100 -2.40 19.46 -0.03
CA LEU A 100 -3.34 20.43 -0.59
C LEU A 100 -4.02 21.15 0.57
N ASP A 101 -3.74 22.42 0.68
CA ASP A 101 -4.38 23.34 1.60
C ASP A 101 -5.63 23.94 0.95
N ILE A 102 -6.72 23.96 1.69
CA ILE A 102 -8.04 24.35 1.19
C ILE A 102 -8.66 25.33 2.16
N PHE A 103 -9.08 26.48 1.66
CA PHE A 103 -9.92 27.44 2.39
C PHE A 103 -11.28 27.52 1.70
N LEU A 104 -12.33 27.18 2.44
CA LEU A 104 -13.70 27.24 1.97
C LEU A 104 -14.46 28.35 2.69
N GLY A 105 -14.99 29.30 1.94
CA GLY A 105 -15.93 30.30 2.42
C GLY A 105 -17.30 30.17 1.76
N LEU A 106 -18.23 31.07 2.10
CA LEU A 106 -19.61 31.04 1.61
C LEU A 106 -19.71 31.15 0.07
N ASN A 107 -18.80 31.88 -0.55
CA ASN A 107 -18.81 32.16 -1.99
C ASN A 107 -17.44 32.00 -2.65
N TYR A 108 -16.49 31.37 -1.95
CA TYR A 108 -15.15 31.14 -2.51
C TYR A 108 -14.57 29.81 -2.06
N LEU A 109 -13.69 29.29 -2.92
CA LEU A 109 -12.77 28.19 -2.66
C LEU A 109 -11.36 28.69 -2.96
N VAL A 110 -10.41 28.52 -2.03
CA VAL A 110 -9.00 28.82 -2.26
C VAL A 110 -8.21 27.54 -2.04
N THR A 111 -7.38 27.20 -3.02
CA THR A 111 -6.50 26.03 -2.96
C THR A 111 -5.04 26.48 -3.04
N TYR A 112 -4.17 25.84 -2.28
CA TYR A 112 -2.73 26.06 -2.32
C TYR A 112 -1.99 24.72 -2.28
N HIS A 113 -1.03 24.57 -3.16
CA HIS A 113 -0.18 23.38 -3.20
C HIS A 113 1.21 23.70 -3.77
N HIS A 114 2.23 23.02 -3.22
CA HIS A 114 3.62 23.20 -3.63
C HIS A 114 3.99 22.38 -4.87
N GLN A 115 3.31 21.28 -5.11
CA GLN A 115 3.57 20.35 -6.20
C GLN A 115 2.28 20.19 -7.02
N PRO A 116 2.37 19.92 -8.33
CA PRO A 116 1.17 19.68 -9.14
C PRO A 116 0.31 18.57 -8.55
N ILE A 117 -1.00 18.76 -8.58
CA ILE A 117 -2.01 17.80 -8.10
C ILE A 117 -3.00 17.52 -9.22
N ASP A 118 -3.03 16.27 -9.69
CA ASP A 118 -3.88 15.86 -10.83
C ASP A 118 -5.36 16.14 -10.60
N ALA A 119 -5.84 16.04 -9.35
CA ALA A 119 -7.22 16.33 -9.00
C ALA A 119 -7.58 17.82 -9.20
N VAL A 120 -6.67 18.74 -8.86
CA VAL A 120 -6.83 20.18 -9.10
C VAL A 120 -6.84 20.47 -10.59
N ASP A 121 -5.88 19.89 -11.32
CA ASP A 121 -5.77 20.04 -12.78
C ASP A 121 -6.98 19.44 -13.50
N TRP A 122 -7.49 18.31 -12.99
CA TRP A 122 -8.70 17.70 -13.53
C TRP A 122 -9.92 18.62 -13.33
N LEU A 123 -10.11 19.11 -12.12
CA LEU A 123 -11.22 20.01 -11.80
C LEU A 123 -11.13 21.27 -12.64
N TRP A 124 -9.93 21.87 -12.77
CA TRP A 124 -9.70 23.06 -13.58
C TRP A 124 -10.14 22.90 -15.04
N ARG A 125 -9.81 21.75 -15.64
CA ARG A 125 -10.21 21.44 -17.04
C ARG A 125 -11.72 21.24 -17.20
N HIS A 126 -12.38 20.67 -16.20
CA HIS A 126 -13.82 20.33 -16.25
C HIS A 126 -14.72 21.51 -15.90
N VAL A 127 -14.25 22.40 -15.05
CA VAL A 127 -14.92 23.65 -14.65
C VAL A 127 -15.34 24.49 -15.86
N GLY A 128 -14.45 24.61 -16.85
CA GLY A 128 -14.73 25.37 -18.08
C GLY A 128 -15.77 24.72 -19.00
N GLN A 129 -16.04 23.42 -18.84
CA GLN A 129 -16.88 22.61 -19.75
C GLN A 129 -18.31 22.42 -19.25
N ASP A 130 -18.52 22.23 -17.93
CA ASP A 130 -19.86 22.04 -17.35
C ASP A 130 -20.22 23.16 -16.35
N ARG A 131 -20.90 24.18 -16.84
CA ARG A 131 -21.31 25.35 -16.05
C ARG A 131 -22.26 25.00 -14.90
N ARG A 132 -22.99 23.89 -14.97
CA ARG A 132 -24.00 23.50 -13.97
C ARG A 132 -23.39 23.13 -12.63
N GLN A 133 -22.16 22.63 -12.64
CA GLN A 133 -21.46 22.24 -11.41
C GLN A 133 -21.12 23.46 -10.53
N PHE A 134 -20.89 24.62 -11.14
CA PHE A 134 -20.63 25.88 -10.43
C PHE A 134 -21.89 26.62 -9.95
N GLU A 135 -23.05 26.22 -10.41
CA GLU A 135 -24.31 26.78 -9.93
C GLU A 135 -24.62 26.35 -8.49
N ARG A 136 -23.95 25.31 -8.01
CA ARG A 136 -24.24 24.72 -6.70
C ARG A 136 -23.48 25.36 -5.52
N GLY A 137 -22.36 26.01 -5.77
CA GLY A 137 -21.59 26.68 -4.74
C GLY A 137 -20.13 26.18 -4.61
N PRO A 138 -19.31 26.85 -3.79
CA PRO A 138 -17.90 26.46 -3.57
C PRO A 138 -17.75 25.17 -2.79
N ASP A 139 -18.70 24.81 -1.93
CA ASP A 139 -18.75 23.55 -1.19
C ASP A 139 -18.94 22.34 -2.12
N TYR A 140 -19.74 22.49 -3.18
CA TYR A 140 -19.85 21.45 -4.21
C TYR A 140 -18.57 21.29 -5.03
N LEU A 141 -17.84 22.40 -5.28
CA LEU A 141 -16.51 22.33 -5.91
C LEU A 141 -15.51 21.58 -5.01
N LEU A 142 -15.55 21.85 -3.72
CA LEU A 142 -14.76 21.13 -2.74
C LEU A 142 -15.07 19.62 -2.77
N TYR A 143 -16.36 19.26 -2.80
CA TYR A 143 -16.75 17.86 -2.96
C TYR A 143 -16.12 17.21 -4.19
N LEU A 144 -16.28 17.83 -5.36
CA LEU A 144 -15.70 17.29 -6.61
C LEU A 144 -14.19 17.10 -6.52
N LEU A 145 -13.50 18.07 -5.92
CA LEU A 145 -12.06 18.00 -5.72
C LEU A 145 -11.67 16.82 -4.82
N LEU A 146 -12.38 16.64 -3.70
CA LEU A 146 -12.12 15.56 -2.74
C LEU A 146 -12.50 14.18 -3.29
N ASP A 147 -13.53 14.09 -4.11
CA ASP A 147 -13.95 12.86 -4.78
C ASP A 147 -12.88 12.38 -5.75
N VAL A 148 -12.42 13.25 -6.65
CA VAL A 148 -11.34 12.92 -7.60
C VAL A 148 -10.03 12.60 -6.90
N LEU A 149 -9.69 13.36 -5.86
CA LEU A 149 -8.49 13.13 -5.05
C LEU A 149 -8.55 11.76 -4.36
N THR A 150 -9.70 11.40 -3.79
CA THR A 150 -9.90 10.12 -3.11
C THR A 150 -9.91 8.94 -4.08
N ALA A 151 -10.46 9.11 -5.27
CA ALA A 151 -10.48 8.08 -6.31
C ALA A 151 -9.07 7.64 -6.73
N ALA A 152 -8.07 8.52 -6.63
CA ALA A 152 -6.68 8.21 -6.97
C ALA A 152 -6.00 7.19 -6.03
N TYR A 153 -6.57 6.92 -4.84
CA TYR A 153 -6.01 5.96 -3.89
C TYR A 153 -6.25 4.50 -4.29
N MET A 154 -7.40 4.21 -4.92
CA MET A 154 -7.78 2.82 -5.25
C MET A 154 -6.77 2.13 -6.17
N PRO A 155 -6.33 2.74 -7.30
CA PRO A 155 -5.34 2.12 -8.18
C PRO A 155 -4.01 1.79 -7.48
N ALA A 156 -3.60 2.57 -6.48
CA ALA A 156 -2.39 2.29 -5.73
C ALA A 156 -2.56 1.07 -4.81
N ILE A 157 -3.72 0.94 -4.15
CA ILE A 157 -4.03 -0.23 -3.31
C ILE A 157 -4.13 -1.48 -4.17
N ASP A 158 -4.83 -1.43 -5.32
CA ASP A 158 -4.98 -2.56 -6.24
C ASP A 158 -3.62 -3.03 -6.79
N ALA A 159 -2.72 -2.09 -7.09
CA ALA A 159 -1.38 -2.43 -7.57
C ALA A 159 -0.51 -3.08 -6.46
N LEU A 160 -0.65 -2.62 -5.22
CA LEU A 160 0.04 -3.22 -4.07
C LEU A 160 -0.50 -4.62 -3.76
N ASP A 161 -1.80 -4.83 -3.88
CA ASP A 161 -2.46 -6.11 -3.71
C ASP A 161 -2.00 -7.12 -4.77
N SER A 162 -1.99 -6.71 -6.04
CA SER A 162 -1.47 -7.52 -7.15
C SER A 162 0.01 -7.89 -6.97
N ALA A 163 0.83 -6.94 -6.47
CA ALA A 163 2.23 -7.21 -6.18
C ALA A 163 2.40 -8.23 -5.04
N LEU A 164 1.47 -8.25 -4.08
CA LEU A 164 1.46 -9.21 -2.99
C LEU A 164 1.04 -10.61 -3.45
N ASP A 165 0.06 -10.73 -4.32
CA ASP A 165 -0.36 -12.01 -4.94
C ASP A 165 0.79 -12.67 -5.72
N ASP A 166 1.52 -11.87 -6.52
CA ASP A 166 2.70 -12.32 -7.24
C ASP A 166 3.81 -12.81 -6.28
N LEU A 167 3.95 -12.11 -5.14
CA LEU A 167 4.90 -12.47 -4.10
C LEU A 167 4.56 -13.80 -3.42
N GLU A 168 3.30 -14.06 -3.11
CA GLU A 168 2.89 -15.32 -2.47
C GLU A 168 3.34 -16.52 -3.30
N THR A 169 3.14 -16.47 -4.61
CA THR A 169 3.60 -17.53 -5.52
C THR A 169 5.13 -17.66 -5.50
N THR A 170 5.86 -16.55 -5.52
CA THR A 170 7.32 -16.51 -5.58
C THR A 170 7.97 -16.97 -4.28
N VAL A 171 7.41 -16.59 -3.12
CA VAL A 171 7.90 -16.97 -1.79
C VAL A 171 7.92 -18.47 -1.61
N PHE A 172 6.90 -19.17 -2.10
CA PHE A 172 6.84 -20.63 -2.01
C PHE A 172 7.83 -21.33 -2.96
N MET A 173 8.00 -20.81 -4.17
CA MET A 173 8.86 -21.45 -5.18
C MET A 173 10.35 -21.24 -4.90
N GLN A 174 10.76 -19.99 -4.75
CA GLN A 174 12.17 -19.62 -4.55
C GLN A 174 12.29 -18.31 -3.76
N PRO A 175 12.33 -18.36 -2.41
CA PRO A 175 12.56 -17.16 -1.61
C PRO A 175 13.95 -16.57 -1.92
N THR A 176 13.96 -15.33 -2.41
CA THR A 176 15.18 -14.58 -2.74
C THR A 176 15.26 -13.30 -1.90
N PRO A 177 16.44 -12.65 -1.80
CA PRO A 177 16.55 -11.33 -1.19
C PRO A 177 15.66 -10.28 -1.86
N GLN A 178 15.41 -10.40 -3.17
CA GLN A 178 14.52 -9.53 -3.92
C GLN A 178 13.07 -9.69 -3.43
N THR A 179 12.60 -10.93 -3.23
CA THR A 179 11.28 -11.23 -2.67
C THR A 179 11.07 -10.54 -1.34
N LEU A 180 12.07 -10.61 -0.44
CA LEU A 180 12.05 -9.91 0.84
C LEU A 180 12.00 -8.39 0.67
N GLY A 181 12.76 -7.85 -0.28
CA GLY A 181 12.77 -6.43 -0.62
C GLY A 181 11.38 -5.93 -1.03
N THR A 182 10.67 -6.70 -1.87
CA THR A 182 9.30 -6.37 -2.32
C THR A 182 8.29 -6.45 -1.17
N ILE A 183 8.35 -7.47 -0.29
CA ILE A 183 7.52 -7.53 0.93
C ILE A 183 7.67 -6.25 1.76
N PHE A 184 8.92 -5.78 1.97
CA PHE A 184 9.17 -4.55 2.71
C PHE A 184 8.72 -3.29 1.96
N ALA A 185 8.76 -3.28 0.62
CA ALA A 185 8.26 -2.16 -0.18
C ALA A 185 6.73 -2.03 -0.02
N VAL A 186 5.97 -3.12 -0.20
CA VAL A 186 4.53 -3.17 0.03
C VAL A 186 4.19 -2.75 1.47
N LYS A 187 4.90 -3.29 2.47
CA LYS A 187 4.69 -2.93 3.87
C LYS A 187 4.87 -1.44 4.12
N ARG A 188 5.93 -0.82 3.57
CA ARG A 188 6.18 0.62 3.72
C ARG A 188 5.09 1.44 3.05
N ALA A 189 4.66 1.06 1.85
CA ALA A 189 3.59 1.73 1.13
C ALA A 189 2.26 1.67 1.91
N ALA A 190 1.86 0.49 2.38
CA ALA A 190 0.65 0.31 3.19
C ALA A 190 0.69 1.11 4.50
N LEU A 191 1.84 1.18 5.17
CA LEU A 191 2.01 2.01 6.37
C LEU A 191 1.94 3.51 6.07
N HIS A 192 2.46 3.94 4.91
CA HIS A 192 2.37 5.33 4.47
C HIS A 192 0.92 5.70 4.18
N LEU A 193 0.23 4.88 3.36
CA LEU A 193 -1.19 5.07 3.05
C LEU A 193 -2.04 5.17 4.32
N ARG A 194 -1.82 4.29 5.31
CA ARG A 194 -2.55 4.33 6.58
C ARG A 194 -2.43 5.68 7.30
N ARG A 195 -1.22 6.28 7.30
CA ARG A 195 -0.97 7.56 7.98
C ARG A 195 -1.74 8.72 7.35
N ILE A 196 -2.10 8.60 6.09
CA ILE A 196 -2.81 9.63 5.33
C ILE A 196 -4.32 9.35 5.29
N ILE A 197 -4.72 8.14 4.88
CA ILE A 197 -6.14 7.80 4.68
C ILE A 197 -6.92 7.90 6.01
N GLY A 198 -6.33 7.47 7.13
CA GLY A 198 -6.98 7.52 8.44
C GLY A 198 -7.39 8.94 8.86
N PRO A 199 -6.45 9.90 8.97
CA PRO A 199 -6.78 11.30 9.27
C PRO A 199 -7.67 11.95 8.19
N GLN A 200 -7.46 11.64 6.90
CA GLN A 200 -8.29 12.18 5.81
C GLN A 200 -9.74 11.70 5.90
N ARG A 201 -9.96 10.44 6.28
CA ARG A 201 -11.30 9.92 6.59
C ARG A 201 -11.97 10.73 7.70
N GLU A 202 -11.22 11.16 8.73
CA GLU A 202 -11.77 11.97 9.81
C GLU A 202 -12.13 13.38 9.34
N VAL A 203 -11.35 13.99 8.45
CA VAL A 203 -11.70 15.26 7.79
C VAL A 203 -13.04 15.12 7.07
N LEU A 204 -13.21 14.08 6.25
CA LEU A 204 -14.45 13.82 5.51
C LEU A 204 -15.63 13.50 6.45
N ASN A 205 -15.38 12.80 7.55
CA ASN A 205 -16.40 12.52 8.57
C ASN A 205 -16.96 13.82 9.17
N LYS A 206 -16.08 14.78 9.48
CA LYS A 206 -16.49 16.11 9.97
C LYS A 206 -17.25 16.88 8.91
N LEU A 207 -16.75 16.97 7.67
CA LEU A 207 -17.45 17.62 6.57
C LEU A 207 -18.87 17.05 6.31
N ALA A 208 -19.04 15.74 6.51
CA ALA A 208 -20.31 15.04 6.31
C ALA A 208 -21.30 15.23 7.48
N ARG A 209 -20.82 15.48 8.70
CA ARG A 209 -21.66 15.43 9.92
C ARG A 209 -21.81 16.76 10.63
N ASP A 210 -20.74 17.55 10.68
CA ASP A 210 -20.71 18.77 11.48
C ASP A 210 -21.49 19.90 10.78
N ASP A 211 -21.98 20.85 11.57
CA ASP A 211 -22.86 21.93 11.09
C ASP A 211 -22.02 23.17 10.79
N TYR A 212 -21.35 23.16 9.65
CA TYR A 212 -20.54 24.28 9.19
C TYR A 212 -21.40 25.31 8.44
N ALA A 213 -21.23 26.59 8.77
CA ALA A 213 -21.98 27.69 8.14
C ALA A 213 -21.72 27.82 6.63
N VAL A 214 -20.57 27.36 6.16
CA VAL A 214 -20.10 27.47 4.77
C VAL A 214 -20.51 26.27 3.89
N ILE A 215 -21.15 25.24 4.46
CA ILE A 215 -21.58 24.03 3.75
C ILE A 215 -23.12 23.97 3.74
N ASP A 216 -23.71 23.91 2.55
CA ASP A 216 -25.17 23.68 2.43
C ASP A 216 -25.53 22.29 3.01
N PRO A 217 -26.50 22.20 3.93
CA PRO A 217 -26.97 20.92 4.46
C PRO A 217 -27.34 19.87 3.40
N LYS A 218 -27.73 20.32 2.20
CA LYS A 218 -28.06 19.43 1.07
C LYS A 218 -26.82 18.80 0.45
N ASP A 219 -25.66 19.45 0.54
CA ASP A 219 -24.43 18.97 -0.08
C ASP A 219 -23.61 18.06 0.85
N ARG A 220 -23.96 17.98 2.15
CA ARG A 220 -23.35 17.04 3.11
C ARG A 220 -23.44 15.57 2.67
N MET A 221 -24.50 15.21 1.94
CA MET A 221 -24.64 13.85 1.42
C MET A 221 -23.51 13.46 0.46
N PHE A 222 -22.93 14.40 -0.27
CA PHE A 222 -21.82 14.16 -1.18
C PHE A 222 -20.51 13.91 -0.41
N PHE A 223 -20.24 14.69 0.64
CA PHE A 223 -19.09 14.42 1.53
C PHE A 223 -19.21 13.07 2.23
N ARG A 224 -20.44 12.62 2.53
CA ARG A 224 -20.68 11.30 3.08
C ARG A 224 -20.31 10.19 2.10
N ASP A 225 -20.59 10.35 0.83
CA ASP A 225 -20.22 9.39 -0.21
C ASP A 225 -18.69 9.23 -0.30
N VAL A 226 -17.95 10.35 -0.31
CA VAL A 226 -16.47 10.34 -0.27
C VAL A 226 -15.95 9.73 1.03
N TYR A 227 -16.60 10.01 2.18
CA TYR A 227 -16.25 9.37 3.45
C TYR A 227 -16.41 7.85 3.37
N ASP A 228 -17.49 7.34 2.81
CA ASP A 228 -17.76 5.90 2.67
C ASP A 228 -16.70 5.24 1.75
N HIS A 229 -16.22 5.95 0.71
CA HIS A 229 -15.07 5.50 -0.09
C HIS A 229 -13.79 5.39 0.74
N LEU A 230 -13.49 6.39 1.58
CA LEU A 230 -12.31 6.36 2.45
C LEU A 230 -12.39 5.25 3.51
N VAL A 231 -13.58 4.96 4.05
CA VAL A 231 -13.77 3.81 4.97
C VAL A 231 -13.35 2.51 4.28
N ARG A 232 -13.81 2.28 3.04
CA ARG A 232 -13.43 1.10 2.26
C ARG A 232 -11.92 1.03 2.01
N LEU A 233 -11.30 2.17 1.67
CA LEU A 233 -9.84 2.22 1.46
C LEU A 233 -9.05 1.89 2.74
N VAL A 234 -9.52 2.32 3.92
CA VAL A 234 -8.93 1.94 5.21
C VAL A 234 -8.98 0.44 5.40
N ASP A 235 -10.14 -0.19 5.19
CA ASP A 235 -10.34 -1.63 5.37
C ASP A 235 -9.46 -2.45 4.42
N LEU A 236 -9.41 -2.05 3.13
CA LEU A 236 -8.54 -2.69 2.14
C LEU A 236 -7.05 -2.56 2.51
N ASN A 237 -6.63 -1.37 2.94
CA ASN A 237 -5.24 -1.15 3.35
C ASN A 237 -4.86 -1.91 4.63
N GLU A 238 -5.81 -2.12 5.57
CA GLU A 238 -5.58 -2.97 6.74
C GLU A 238 -5.45 -4.44 6.33
N THR A 239 -6.30 -4.93 5.43
CA THR A 239 -6.19 -6.28 4.87
C THR A 239 -4.84 -6.49 4.18
N LEU A 240 -4.43 -5.57 3.31
CA LEU A 240 -3.13 -5.60 2.63
C LEU A 240 -1.96 -5.68 3.61
N ARG A 241 -2.01 -4.92 4.71
CA ARG A 241 -0.97 -4.94 5.75
C ARG A 241 -0.91 -6.30 6.47
N ASP A 242 -2.05 -6.89 6.77
CA ASP A 242 -2.13 -8.17 7.46
C ASP A 242 -1.64 -9.32 6.56
N LEU A 243 -2.03 -9.32 5.28
CA LEU A 243 -1.51 -10.26 4.28
C LEU A 243 0.00 -10.11 4.08
N THR A 244 0.51 -8.87 4.02
CA THR A 244 1.96 -8.60 3.92
C THR A 244 2.73 -9.16 5.12
N SER A 245 2.15 -9.09 6.32
CA SER A 245 2.77 -9.66 7.52
C SER A 245 2.76 -11.19 7.48
N GLY A 246 1.68 -11.80 7.02
CA GLY A 246 1.59 -13.23 6.76
C GLY A 246 2.62 -13.73 5.74
N SER A 247 2.78 -13.01 4.63
CA SER A 247 3.78 -13.33 3.59
C SER A 247 5.22 -13.28 4.12
N LEU A 248 5.51 -12.34 5.04
CA LEU A 248 6.81 -12.28 5.72
C LEU A 248 7.06 -13.52 6.59
N ASP A 249 6.05 -13.95 7.35
CA ASP A 249 6.14 -15.15 8.22
C ASP A 249 6.36 -16.42 7.37
N ILE A 250 5.67 -16.52 6.25
CA ILE A 250 5.86 -17.62 5.27
C ILE A 250 7.29 -17.59 4.73
N TYR A 251 7.79 -16.41 4.31
CA TYR A 251 9.17 -16.25 3.82
C TYR A 251 10.19 -16.76 4.85
N LEU A 252 10.06 -16.35 6.11
CA LEU A 252 10.96 -16.78 7.19
C LEU A 252 10.89 -18.29 7.42
N SER A 253 9.70 -18.87 7.38
CA SER A 253 9.48 -20.31 7.52
C SER A 253 10.14 -21.10 6.40
N VAL A 254 9.91 -20.72 5.13
CA VAL A 254 10.51 -21.36 3.96
C VAL A 254 12.02 -21.22 3.96
N SER A 255 12.54 -20.03 4.32
CA SER A 255 13.98 -19.79 4.44
C SER A 255 14.63 -20.66 5.52
N SER A 256 13.98 -20.78 6.69
CA SER A 256 14.43 -21.66 7.78
C SER A 256 14.45 -23.14 7.36
N ASN A 257 13.41 -23.60 6.67
CA ASN A 257 13.35 -24.96 6.13
C ASN A 257 14.51 -25.23 5.16
N ARG A 258 14.81 -24.29 4.28
CA ARG A 258 15.94 -24.41 3.34
C ARG A 258 17.29 -24.52 4.05
N ILE A 259 17.51 -23.73 5.10
CA ILE A 259 18.70 -23.82 5.93
C ILE A 259 18.79 -25.21 6.58
N ASN A 260 17.69 -25.72 7.11
CA ASN A 260 17.64 -27.06 7.72
C ASN A 260 17.96 -28.15 6.68
N ASP A 261 17.50 -28.03 5.44
CA ASP A 261 17.81 -28.98 4.37
C ASP A 261 19.30 -28.96 3.98
N VAL A 262 19.91 -27.77 3.91
CA VAL A 262 21.37 -27.62 3.70
C VAL A 262 22.14 -28.26 4.86
N MET A 263 21.75 -27.97 6.10
CA MET A 263 22.39 -28.55 7.30
C MET A 263 22.23 -30.07 7.34
N LYS A 264 21.07 -30.60 6.98
CA LYS A 264 20.81 -32.05 6.86
C LYS A 264 21.71 -32.68 5.83
N THR A 265 21.84 -32.06 4.65
CA THR A 265 22.72 -32.54 3.58
C THR A 265 24.18 -32.56 4.04
N LEU A 266 24.66 -31.49 4.66
CA LEU A 266 26.02 -31.41 5.18
C LEU A 266 26.28 -32.45 6.27
N THR A 267 25.28 -32.66 7.17
CA THR A 267 25.37 -33.68 8.23
C THR A 267 25.46 -35.09 7.63
N ILE A 268 24.66 -35.40 6.61
CA ILE A 268 24.72 -36.69 5.92
C ILE A 268 26.11 -36.91 5.30
N ILE A 269 26.61 -35.92 4.56
CA ILE A 269 27.96 -36.02 3.94
C ILE A 269 29.03 -36.25 5.03
N SER A 270 29.03 -35.43 6.08
CA SER A 270 30.02 -35.56 7.17
C SER A 270 29.90 -36.90 7.88
N ALA A 271 28.69 -37.42 8.12
CA ALA A 271 28.46 -38.71 8.76
C ALA A 271 29.01 -39.87 7.92
N PHE A 272 28.93 -39.78 6.57
CA PHE A 272 29.55 -40.79 5.70
C PHE A 272 31.07 -40.72 5.70
N PHE A 273 31.64 -39.54 5.55
CA PHE A 273 33.09 -39.39 5.37
C PHE A 273 33.90 -39.57 6.67
N MET A 274 33.36 -39.14 7.81
CA MET A 274 34.10 -39.17 9.07
C MET A 274 34.53 -40.60 9.51
N PRO A 275 33.66 -41.62 9.55
CA PRO A 275 34.05 -42.98 9.91
C PRO A 275 35.01 -43.61 8.89
N ILE A 276 34.78 -43.35 7.58
CA ILE A 276 35.64 -43.86 6.52
C ILE A 276 37.05 -43.28 6.67
N SER A 277 37.15 -41.96 6.83
CA SER A 277 38.42 -41.26 7.03
C SER A 277 39.17 -41.74 8.27
N PHE A 278 38.44 -41.98 9.37
CA PHE A 278 39.00 -42.56 10.58
C PHE A 278 39.54 -43.96 10.33
N LEU A 279 38.82 -44.87 9.68
CA LEU A 279 39.24 -46.21 9.39
C LEU A 279 40.49 -46.21 8.46
N VAL A 280 40.42 -45.43 7.37
CA VAL A 280 41.56 -45.32 6.45
C VAL A 280 42.80 -44.72 7.14
N GLY A 281 42.61 -43.69 7.97
CA GLY A 281 43.68 -43.09 8.74
C GLY A 281 44.28 -44.06 9.77
N PHE A 282 43.46 -44.79 10.51
CA PHE A 282 43.90 -45.76 11.51
C PHE A 282 44.69 -46.92 10.87
N PHE A 283 44.16 -47.53 9.82
CA PHE A 283 44.87 -48.61 9.10
C PHE A 283 46.05 -48.10 8.27
N GLY A 284 46.12 -46.80 7.94
CA GLY A 284 47.27 -46.15 7.32
C GLY A 284 48.42 -45.86 8.25
N MET A 285 48.24 -45.99 9.57
CA MET A 285 49.33 -45.84 10.57
C MET A 285 50.08 -47.14 10.70
N ASN A 286 51.39 -47.15 10.39
CA ASN A 286 52.26 -48.31 10.49
C ASN A 286 52.55 -48.69 11.94
N PHE A 287 51.62 -49.34 12.62
CA PHE A 287 51.83 -49.87 13.96
C PHE A 287 52.60 -51.19 13.90
N SER A 288 53.74 -51.27 14.57
CA SER A 288 54.57 -52.50 14.63
C SER A 288 53.87 -53.71 15.28
N ALA A 289 52.80 -53.44 16.04
CA ALA A 289 52.00 -54.51 16.74
C ALA A 289 50.93 -55.14 15.86
N LEU A 290 50.62 -54.56 14.67
CA LEU A 290 49.61 -55.10 13.77
C LEU A 290 50.23 -55.89 12.62
N PRO A 291 49.76 -57.11 12.30
CA PRO A 291 50.31 -57.93 11.21
C PRO A 291 49.76 -57.45 9.86
N PHE A 292 50.27 -56.32 9.34
CA PHE A 292 49.85 -55.72 8.09
C PHE A 292 50.00 -56.60 6.84
N ASN A 293 50.92 -57.60 6.92
CA ASN A 293 51.14 -58.59 5.86
C ASN A 293 50.14 -59.74 5.84
N SER A 294 49.16 -59.75 6.76
CA SER A 294 48.20 -60.79 6.87
C SER A 294 46.95 -60.55 5.97
N PRO A 295 46.60 -61.47 5.06
CA PRO A 295 45.48 -61.31 4.16
C PRO A 295 44.12 -61.15 4.87
N TRP A 296 43.97 -61.69 6.06
CA TRP A 296 42.70 -61.54 6.82
C TRP A 296 42.51 -60.14 7.36
N LEU A 297 43.57 -59.46 7.78
CA LEU A 297 43.49 -58.06 8.26
C LEU A 297 43.11 -57.13 7.14
N LEU A 298 43.69 -57.37 5.93
CA LEU A 298 43.30 -56.61 4.72
C LEU A 298 41.81 -56.83 4.42
N ALA A 299 41.33 -58.06 4.48
CA ALA A 299 39.92 -58.36 4.25
C ALA A 299 38.98 -57.74 5.27
N VAL A 300 39.34 -57.71 6.55
CA VAL A 300 38.57 -57.04 7.64
C VAL A 300 38.54 -55.52 7.48
N ALA A 301 39.71 -54.93 7.21
CA ALA A 301 39.82 -53.49 7.01
C ALA A 301 39.01 -53.03 5.78
N SER A 302 39.18 -53.71 4.64
CA SER A 302 38.47 -53.41 3.41
C SER A 302 36.93 -53.62 3.60
N GLY A 303 36.58 -54.72 4.30
CA GLY A 303 35.17 -54.98 4.65
C GLY A 303 34.57 -53.92 5.55
N ALA A 304 35.26 -53.45 6.55
CA ALA A 304 34.82 -52.39 7.44
C ALA A 304 34.62 -51.05 6.68
N ILE A 305 35.55 -50.69 5.79
CA ILE A 305 35.49 -49.48 4.98
C ILE A 305 34.25 -49.51 4.05
N VAL A 306 33.92 -50.66 3.48
CA VAL A 306 32.75 -50.83 2.58
C VAL A 306 31.43 -50.96 3.36
N LEU A 307 31.43 -51.73 4.45
CA LEU A 307 30.24 -52.04 5.23
C LEU A 307 29.70 -50.82 5.98
N THR A 308 30.59 -49.98 6.52
CA THR A 308 30.18 -48.78 7.29
C THR A 308 29.30 -47.84 6.52
N PRO A 309 29.63 -47.38 5.28
CA PRO A 309 28.74 -46.51 4.51
C PRO A 309 27.45 -47.21 4.10
N LEU A 310 27.44 -48.50 3.85
CA LEU A 310 26.23 -49.27 3.51
C LEU A 310 25.26 -49.33 4.70
N LEU A 311 25.77 -49.59 5.91
CA LEU A 311 24.97 -49.57 7.14
C LEU A 311 24.41 -48.14 7.42
N MET A 312 25.21 -47.12 7.20
CA MET A 312 24.75 -45.72 7.34
C MET A 312 23.70 -45.37 6.32
N LEU A 313 23.87 -45.76 5.05
CA LEU A 313 22.87 -45.56 4.00
C LEU A 313 21.55 -46.23 4.36
N TYR A 314 21.62 -47.49 4.84
CA TYR A 314 20.43 -48.23 5.32
C TYR A 314 19.76 -47.51 6.48
N TRP A 315 20.53 -47.04 7.45
CA TRP A 315 20.01 -46.34 8.64
C TRP A 315 19.38 -44.99 8.27
N PHE A 316 20.03 -44.16 7.41
CA PHE A 316 19.48 -42.89 6.92
C PHE A 316 18.20 -43.11 6.12
N ARG A 317 18.15 -44.21 5.31
CA ARG A 317 16.94 -44.57 4.57
C ARG A 317 15.78 -44.93 5.48
N GLN A 318 16.03 -45.75 6.54
CA GLN A 318 14.99 -46.08 7.54
C GLN A 318 14.48 -44.85 8.31
N ARG A 319 15.35 -43.91 8.61
CA ARG A 319 15.00 -42.66 9.27
C ARG A 319 14.31 -41.65 8.36
N GLY A 320 14.16 -41.92 7.06
CA GLY A 320 13.54 -41.01 6.10
C GLY A 320 14.38 -39.79 5.74
N TRP A 321 15.67 -39.78 6.12
CA TRP A 321 16.55 -38.63 5.86
C TRP A 321 16.94 -38.50 4.38
N LEU A 322 16.83 -39.58 3.61
CA LEU A 322 17.10 -39.63 2.15
C LEU A 322 15.84 -39.47 1.30
N SER A 323 14.65 -39.46 1.91
CA SER A 323 13.42 -39.17 1.18
C SER A 323 13.24 -37.65 1.11
N SER A 324 13.19 -37.10 -0.10
CA SER A 324 12.77 -35.73 -0.33
C SER A 324 11.32 -35.56 0.15
N SER A 325 11.15 -34.90 1.30
CA SER A 325 9.83 -34.59 1.88
C SER A 325 9.00 -33.62 1.03
N GLU A 326 9.64 -32.92 0.11
CA GLU A 326 9.01 -31.88 -0.72
C GLU A 326 7.89 -32.41 -1.63
N THR A 327 8.06 -33.58 -2.24
CA THR A 327 7.07 -34.10 -3.20
C THR A 327 5.74 -34.56 -2.56
N ARG A 328 5.71 -34.84 -1.27
CA ARG A 328 4.49 -35.28 -0.58
C ARG A 328 3.67 -34.12 0.00
N SER A 329 4.32 -33.08 0.53
CA SER A 329 3.63 -31.92 1.10
C SER A 329 2.88 -31.14 0.04
N TRP A 330 3.50 -30.90 -1.10
CA TRP A 330 2.91 -30.15 -2.22
C TRP A 330 1.71 -30.83 -2.87
N LYS A 331 1.75 -32.14 -3.06
CA LYS A 331 0.59 -32.88 -3.59
C LYS A 331 -0.64 -32.81 -2.67
N ASN A 332 -0.42 -32.67 -1.37
CA ASN A 332 -1.52 -32.54 -0.41
C ASN A 332 -2.07 -31.12 -0.34
N VAL A 333 -1.21 -30.09 -0.45
CA VAL A 333 -1.63 -28.66 -0.43
C VAL A 333 -2.37 -28.33 -1.72
N THR A 334 -1.85 -28.73 -2.88
CA THR A 334 -2.53 -28.50 -4.17
C THR A 334 -3.84 -29.28 -4.26
N ALA A 335 -3.91 -30.50 -3.74
CA ALA A 335 -5.16 -31.28 -3.70
C ALA A 335 -6.21 -30.65 -2.77
N SER A 336 -5.81 -30.03 -1.66
CA SER A 336 -6.71 -29.30 -0.75
C SER A 336 -7.21 -27.99 -1.34
N ALA A 337 -6.34 -27.22 -2.02
CA ALA A 337 -6.71 -25.99 -2.72
C ALA A 337 -7.71 -26.26 -3.86
N THR A 338 -7.44 -27.29 -4.68
CA THR A 338 -8.35 -27.69 -5.76
C THR A 338 -9.70 -28.23 -5.25
N MET A 339 -9.72 -28.84 -4.05
CA MET A 339 -10.99 -29.26 -3.41
C MET A 339 -11.79 -28.08 -2.86
N LEU A 340 -11.14 -27.05 -2.36
CA LEU A 340 -11.81 -25.83 -1.88
C LEU A 340 -12.41 -25.04 -3.05
N GLU A 341 -11.66 -24.81 -4.12
CA GLU A 341 -12.19 -24.20 -5.34
C GLU A 341 -13.37 -24.98 -5.94
N ALA A 342 -13.28 -26.32 -5.97
CA ALA A 342 -14.38 -27.16 -6.46
C ALA A 342 -15.63 -27.14 -5.57
N SER A 343 -15.47 -26.89 -4.28
CA SER A 343 -16.59 -26.75 -3.32
C SER A 343 -17.28 -25.39 -3.44
N GLU A 344 -16.53 -24.31 -3.65
CA GLU A 344 -17.09 -22.97 -3.89
C GLU A 344 -17.85 -22.87 -5.22
N PHE A 345 -17.32 -23.53 -6.29
CA PHE A 345 -18.01 -23.60 -7.58
C PHE A 345 -19.32 -24.42 -7.52
N ARG A 346 -19.43 -25.40 -6.62
CA ARG A 346 -20.67 -26.15 -6.39
C ARG A 346 -21.69 -25.36 -5.58
N GLY A 347 -21.27 -24.64 -4.54
CA GLY A 347 -22.13 -23.78 -3.72
C GLY A 347 -22.81 -22.69 -4.55
N ASN A 348 -22.05 -22.00 -5.40
CA ASN A 348 -22.58 -20.97 -6.30
C ASN A 348 -23.54 -21.48 -7.38
N ARG A 349 -23.46 -22.77 -7.77
CA ARG A 349 -24.40 -23.39 -8.72
C ARG A 349 -25.72 -23.80 -8.08
N GLU A 350 -25.71 -24.19 -6.82
CA GLU A 350 -26.92 -24.57 -6.10
C GLU A 350 -27.76 -23.34 -5.70
N GLU A 351 -27.13 -22.21 -5.37
CA GLU A 351 -27.84 -20.95 -5.12
C GLU A 351 -28.46 -20.33 -6.38
N SER A 352 -27.82 -20.46 -7.56
CA SER A 352 -28.36 -19.96 -8.81
C SER A 352 -29.53 -20.78 -9.34
N THR A 353 -29.73 -22.03 -8.88
CA THR A 353 -30.85 -22.90 -9.29
C THR A 353 -32.06 -22.80 -8.37
N GLN A 354 -31.92 -22.27 -7.15
CA GLN A 354 -33.05 -22.05 -6.23
C GLN A 354 -33.69 -20.64 -6.36
N GLY A 355 -32.99 -19.68 -7.00
CA GLY A 355 -33.51 -18.31 -7.26
C GLY A 355 -34.38 -18.16 -8.51
N GLY A 356 -34.62 -19.24 -9.26
CA GLY A 356 -35.36 -19.21 -10.54
C GLY A 356 -36.83 -19.67 -10.47
N ASN A 357 -37.39 -19.94 -9.29
CA ASN A 357 -38.78 -20.37 -9.12
C ASN A 357 -39.49 -19.54 -8.00
N LEU A 358 -39.71 -18.25 -8.25
CA LEU A 358 -40.74 -17.46 -7.55
C LEU A 358 -41.26 -16.38 -8.49
#